data_4a192a672b25f9b73716e7dd331bad75
#
_entry.id   4a192a672b25f9b73716e7dd331bad75
#
_cell.length_a   1.000
_cell.length_b   1.000
_cell.length_c   1.000
_cell.angle_alpha   90.00
_cell.angle_beta   90.00
_cell.angle_gamma   90.00
#
_symmetry.space_group_name_H-M   'P 1'
#
loop_
_entity.id
_entity.type
_entity.pdbx_description
1 polymer ?
#
loop_
_entity_poly.entity_id
_entity_poly.type
_entity_poly.pdbx_seq_one_letter_code
_entity_poly.pdbx_strand_id
1 'polypeptide(L)'
;MKIIIRFLYLFCLQSLLSCSVRNEQKTLAITDSLLTTRPDSALKLLDEMGNVGQMSEAGVMHYAWNHAMAHYLMGISLVEDSLVSHVVDYYRQQGDVAKLLDGYLLKASYLQWTRQDRAALKELEEGIKIAHEQSNAGKWAQLVEQKVLLLNHSGNYAKAAKTAQMVLNGHYSLDRNMRGRLLYALGISLSHVGDMASDSCFKESISLSMEGGEEEKAAERILSYADVLAARGDYVQSNRYLFHCQRFVPKYADSSAIYVSLANNYINLHQLDSAQIYLGRAETNNRGVRWTKQGNLSHKASIEQLRNILNFGSGKPVSSHAFQHYCDSVTTVMIENENLSLRRLEARNRLQAANYELHRSRLLMLLGVVLLFLVLLGGIGLAYWLYRRKYQRLAEAEERIGILTDMLDKAQQLPSTERGDENDEVLFRKVLLQQLGIIRLVASTPTQQNQALLKRISAISGGEIPTHDLLVWPDLYPVIDRLYNQFYTRLMHHYGNLLTEKETQICCLLCAGFSTKEISVVTQQTSATIYVRKTSIRKKIGVPEGEDIIAFINVV
;
A
#
# COMPACT_ATOMS: atom_id res chain seq x y z
N MET A 1 -6.40 -34.02 -15.18
CA MET A 1 -5.43 -34.41 -14.13
C MET A 1 -4.31 -33.41 -13.88
N LYS A 2 -3.53 -32.97 -14.89
CA LYS A 2 -2.45 -31.96 -14.70
C LYS A 2 -2.91 -30.59 -14.18
N ILE A 3 -4.11 -30.13 -14.52
CA ILE A 3 -4.69 -28.86 -14.06
C ILE A 3 -5.10 -28.95 -12.57
N ILE A 4 -5.67 -30.08 -12.15
CA ILE A 4 -6.07 -30.31 -10.75
C ILE A 4 -4.83 -30.40 -9.84
N ILE A 5 -3.75 -31.04 -10.31
CA ILE A 5 -2.48 -31.11 -9.56
C ILE A 5 -1.86 -29.73 -9.40
N ARG A 6 -1.91 -28.86 -10.42
CA ARG A 6 -1.44 -27.48 -10.33
C ARG A 6 -2.30 -26.61 -9.39
N PHE A 7 -3.61 -26.85 -9.36
CA PHE A 7 -4.51 -26.15 -8.43
C PHE A 7 -4.27 -26.61 -6.99
N LEU A 8 -4.06 -27.90 -6.76
CA LEU A 8 -3.67 -28.44 -5.44
C LEU A 8 -2.30 -27.89 -4.97
N TYR A 9 -1.34 -27.77 -5.89
CA TYR A 9 -0.02 -27.21 -5.57
C TYR A 9 -0.10 -25.71 -5.19
N LEU A 10 -0.91 -24.93 -5.91
CA LEU A 10 -1.19 -23.53 -5.58
C LEU A 10 -1.95 -23.40 -4.24
N PHE A 11 -2.89 -24.26 -3.97
CA PHE A 11 -3.64 -24.28 -2.71
C PHE A 11 -2.75 -24.70 -1.52
N CYS A 12 -1.86 -25.68 -1.70
CA CYS A 12 -0.86 -26.03 -0.69
C CYS A 12 0.16 -24.90 -0.46
N LEU A 13 0.59 -24.18 -1.51
CA LEU A 13 1.46 -23.00 -1.36
C LEU A 13 0.76 -21.87 -0.60
N GLN A 14 -0.50 -21.61 -0.91
CA GLN A 14 -1.32 -20.62 -0.17
C GLN A 14 -1.55 -21.02 1.28
N SER A 15 -1.75 -22.30 1.59
CA SER A 15 -1.93 -22.75 2.95
C SER A 15 -0.64 -22.68 3.77
N LEU A 16 0.52 -22.96 3.17
CA LEU A 16 1.83 -22.80 3.81
C LEU A 16 2.18 -21.34 4.09
N LEU A 17 1.89 -20.42 3.14
CA LEU A 17 2.04 -18.98 3.33
C LEU A 17 1.10 -18.43 4.41
N SER A 18 -0.14 -18.93 4.47
CA SER A 18 -1.11 -18.55 5.52
C SER A 18 -0.70 -19.03 6.91
N CYS A 19 -0.04 -20.17 7.02
CA CYS A 19 0.43 -20.73 8.31
C CYS A 19 1.62 -19.93 8.86
N SER A 20 2.56 -19.51 8.00
CA SER A 20 3.70 -18.65 8.35
C SER A 20 3.24 -17.29 8.87
N VAL A 21 2.37 -16.60 8.12
CA VAL A 21 1.82 -15.29 8.51
C VAL A 21 1.06 -15.35 9.83
N ARG A 22 0.31 -16.43 10.08
CA ARG A 22 -0.44 -16.62 11.33
C ARG A 22 0.48 -16.82 12.54
N ASN A 23 1.63 -17.48 12.35
CA ASN A 23 2.61 -17.68 13.42
C ASN A 23 3.35 -16.38 13.75
N GLU A 24 3.70 -15.58 12.75
CA GLU A 24 4.32 -14.25 12.90
C GLU A 24 3.43 -13.29 13.68
N GLN A 25 2.16 -13.17 13.30
CA GLN A 25 1.18 -12.34 14.01
C GLN A 25 1.01 -12.77 15.47
N LYS A 26 1.03 -14.07 15.74
CA LYS A 26 0.93 -14.61 17.10
C LYS A 26 2.16 -14.24 17.94
N THR A 27 3.36 -14.33 17.36
CA THR A 27 4.59 -13.94 18.04
C THR A 27 4.61 -12.43 18.31
N LEU A 28 4.23 -11.59 17.36
CA LEU A 28 4.14 -10.14 17.55
C LEU A 28 3.12 -9.76 18.62
N ALA A 29 1.98 -10.44 18.71
CA ALA A 29 1.01 -10.22 19.77
C ALA A 29 1.52 -10.62 21.16
N ILE A 30 2.34 -11.68 21.24
CA ILE A 30 3.02 -12.07 22.49
C ILE A 30 4.04 -11.00 22.88
N THR A 31 4.82 -10.49 21.92
CA THR A 31 5.80 -9.42 22.20
C THR A 31 5.12 -8.14 22.67
N ASP A 32 3.96 -7.75 22.12
CA ASP A 32 3.17 -6.63 22.60
C ASP A 32 2.85 -6.75 24.10
N SER A 33 2.44 -7.93 24.55
CA SER A 33 2.10 -8.18 25.95
C SER A 33 3.31 -8.16 26.89
N LEU A 34 4.50 -8.50 26.37
CA LEU A 34 5.74 -8.53 27.14
C LEU A 34 6.42 -7.16 27.23
N LEU A 35 6.21 -6.25 26.27
CA LEU A 35 6.88 -4.95 26.23
C LEU A 35 6.77 -4.16 27.54
N THR A 36 5.61 -4.16 28.18
CA THR A 36 5.38 -3.37 29.40
C THR A 36 5.97 -4.01 30.64
N THR A 37 6.11 -5.33 30.69
CA THR A 37 6.49 -6.08 31.90
C THR A 37 7.90 -6.67 31.81
N ARG A 38 8.29 -7.14 30.63
CA ARG A 38 9.56 -7.85 30.36
C ARG A 38 10.10 -7.49 28.99
N PRO A 39 10.52 -6.23 28.74
CA PRO A 39 11.00 -5.77 27.43
C PRO A 39 12.24 -6.53 26.96
N ASP A 40 13.08 -7.07 27.87
CA ASP A 40 14.20 -7.95 27.58
C ASP A 40 13.78 -9.26 26.90
N SER A 41 12.70 -9.87 27.42
CA SER A 41 12.14 -11.09 26.86
C SER A 41 11.42 -10.83 25.54
N ALA A 42 10.76 -9.69 25.39
CA ALA A 42 10.17 -9.26 24.12
C ALA A 42 11.26 -9.09 23.04
N LEU A 43 12.34 -8.41 23.36
CA LEU A 43 13.47 -8.22 22.45
C LEU A 43 14.08 -9.54 22.00
N LYS A 44 14.30 -10.46 22.93
CA LYS A 44 14.84 -11.79 22.62
C LYS A 44 13.94 -12.55 21.63
N LEU A 45 12.62 -12.52 21.82
CA LEU A 45 11.68 -13.16 20.90
C LEU A 45 11.68 -12.48 19.51
N LEU A 46 11.85 -11.15 19.46
CA LEU A 46 11.95 -10.41 18.20
C LEU A 46 13.25 -10.76 17.45
N ASP A 47 14.38 -10.89 18.16
CA ASP A 47 15.67 -11.26 17.57
C ASP A 47 15.66 -12.71 17.02
N GLU A 48 14.89 -13.59 17.65
CA GLU A 48 14.68 -14.97 17.18
C GLU A 48 13.76 -15.06 15.95
N MET A 49 13.01 -13.99 15.60
CA MET A 49 12.18 -13.91 14.40
C MET A 49 13.03 -13.75 13.12
N GLY A 50 13.51 -14.86 12.58
CA GLY A 50 14.58 -14.88 11.57
C GLY A 50 14.32 -14.21 10.21
N ASN A 51 13.09 -13.98 9.75
CA ASN A 51 12.81 -13.56 8.36
C ASN A 51 11.88 -12.32 8.25
N VAL A 52 12.26 -11.23 8.92
CA VAL A 52 11.51 -9.96 8.89
C VAL A 52 11.22 -9.48 7.45
N GLY A 53 12.16 -9.69 6.52
CA GLY A 53 11.99 -9.30 5.12
C GLY A 53 10.95 -10.11 4.32
N GLN A 54 10.40 -11.18 4.88
CA GLN A 54 9.34 -11.98 4.25
C GLN A 54 7.95 -11.68 4.81
N MET A 55 7.85 -10.87 5.86
CA MET A 55 6.60 -10.46 6.46
C MET A 55 5.79 -9.53 5.53
N SER A 56 4.50 -9.41 5.81
CA SER A 56 3.70 -8.35 5.22
C SER A 56 4.19 -6.97 5.67
N GLU A 57 3.86 -5.92 4.94
CA GLU A 57 4.19 -4.54 5.34
C GLU A 57 3.70 -4.25 6.78
N ALA A 58 2.46 -4.66 7.10
CA ALA A 58 1.93 -4.55 8.45
C ALA A 58 2.77 -5.30 9.49
N GLY A 59 3.23 -6.51 9.16
CA GLY A 59 4.11 -7.31 10.02
C GLY A 59 5.46 -6.65 10.25
N VAL A 60 6.08 -6.13 9.19
CA VAL A 60 7.37 -5.40 9.27
C VAL A 60 7.25 -4.14 10.13
N MET A 61 6.18 -3.34 9.94
CA MET A 61 5.98 -2.12 10.74
C MET A 61 5.67 -2.44 12.20
N HIS A 62 4.91 -3.49 12.48
CA HIS A 62 4.63 -3.95 13.83
C HIS A 62 5.91 -4.48 14.51
N TYR A 63 6.71 -5.28 13.81
CA TYR A 63 8.02 -5.72 14.29
C TYR A 63 8.92 -4.51 14.61
N ALA A 64 9.05 -3.56 13.69
CA ALA A 64 9.89 -2.38 13.86
C ALA A 64 9.44 -1.54 15.06
N TRP A 65 8.14 -1.39 15.26
CA TRP A 65 7.58 -0.70 16.42
C TRP A 65 7.92 -1.44 17.72
N ASN A 66 7.70 -2.75 17.80
CA ASN A 66 7.98 -3.55 19.00
C ASN A 66 9.47 -3.56 19.34
N HIS A 67 10.33 -3.71 18.34
CA HIS A 67 11.78 -3.75 18.51
C HIS A 67 12.32 -2.41 19.03
N ALA A 68 11.92 -1.32 18.40
CA ALA A 68 12.31 0.01 18.84
C ALA A 68 11.73 0.36 20.22
N MET A 69 10.49 -0.07 20.52
CA MET A 69 9.87 0.12 21.82
C MET A 69 10.61 -0.65 22.92
N ALA A 70 11.02 -1.89 22.67
CA ALA A 70 11.83 -2.67 23.60
C ALA A 70 13.17 -1.96 23.89
N HIS A 71 13.88 -1.48 22.88
CA HIS A 71 15.10 -0.71 23.03
C HIS A 71 14.87 0.56 23.85
N TYR A 72 13.82 1.32 23.53
CA TYR A 72 13.45 2.54 24.23
C TYR A 72 13.20 2.28 25.73
N LEU A 73 12.39 1.25 26.06
CA LEU A 73 12.05 0.90 27.43
C LEU A 73 13.25 0.39 28.24
N MET A 74 14.21 -0.25 27.58
CA MET A 74 15.46 -0.72 28.20
C MET A 74 16.57 0.34 28.23
N GLY A 75 16.35 1.54 27.69
CA GLY A 75 17.36 2.59 27.58
C GLY A 75 18.50 2.23 26.62
N ILE A 76 18.27 1.35 25.66
CA ILE A 76 19.24 0.94 24.65
C ILE A 76 19.19 1.91 23.47
N SER A 77 20.33 2.09 22.80
CA SER A 77 20.42 2.95 21.60
C SER A 77 19.52 2.47 20.48
N LEU A 78 18.73 3.39 19.90
CA LEU A 78 17.86 3.13 18.75
C LEU A 78 18.57 3.31 17.39
N VAL A 79 19.87 3.54 17.34
CA VAL A 79 20.60 3.79 16.07
C VAL A 79 20.38 2.68 15.04
N GLU A 80 20.17 1.45 15.48
CA GLU A 80 19.90 0.29 14.61
C GLU A 80 18.44 0.20 14.15
N ASP A 81 17.51 0.96 14.76
CA ASP A 81 16.07 0.90 14.49
C ASP A 81 15.63 1.87 13.38
N SER A 82 16.36 1.91 12.28
CA SER A 82 16.11 2.85 11.17
C SER A 82 14.69 2.76 10.57
N LEU A 83 14.03 1.60 10.65
CA LEU A 83 12.66 1.39 10.21
C LEU A 83 11.63 2.21 11.00
N VAL A 84 11.97 2.67 12.19
CA VAL A 84 11.11 3.51 13.03
C VAL A 84 10.71 4.81 12.33
N SER A 85 11.53 5.28 11.41
CA SER A 85 11.20 6.45 10.58
C SER A 85 9.94 6.25 9.72
N HIS A 86 9.64 5.02 9.32
CA HIS A 86 8.48 4.65 8.52
C HIS A 86 7.25 4.29 9.37
N VAL A 87 7.45 3.95 10.63
CA VAL A 87 6.37 3.59 11.57
C VAL A 87 5.34 4.71 11.72
N VAL A 88 5.79 5.96 11.82
CA VAL A 88 4.91 7.14 11.94
C VAL A 88 4.00 7.27 10.72
N ASP A 89 4.55 7.17 9.51
CA ASP A 89 3.77 7.33 8.28
C ASP A 89 2.79 6.17 8.08
N TYR A 90 3.22 4.97 8.41
CA TYR A 90 2.37 3.78 8.35
C TYR A 90 1.17 3.88 9.29
N TYR A 91 1.37 4.11 10.60
CA TYR A 91 0.26 4.19 11.57
C TYR A 91 -0.61 5.43 11.40
N ARG A 92 -0.09 6.51 10.80
CA ARG A 92 -0.91 7.65 10.36
C ARG A 92 -1.92 7.22 9.28
N GLN A 93 -1.48 6.44 8.29
CA GLN A 93 -2.34 5.93 7.22
C GLN A 93 -3.37 4.92 7.73
N GLN A 94 -2.99 4.10 8.73
CA GLN A 94 -3.89 3.13 9.35
C GLN A 94 -4.91 3.75 10.32
N GLY A 95 -4.70 5.00 10.75
CA GLY A 95 -5.56 5.66 11.74
C GLY A 95 -5.39 5.13 13.19
N ASP A 96 -4.35 4.34 13.46
CA ASP A 96 -4.03 3.86 14.82
C ASP A 96 -3.30 4.95 15.59
N VAL A 97 -4.09 5.79 16.27
CA VAL A 97 -3.58 6.95 17.03
C VAL A 97 -2.65 6.54 18.17
N ALA A 98 -2.89 5.41 18.82
CA ALA A 98 -2.06 4.97 19.95
C ALA A 98 -0.63 4.62 19.47
N LYS A 99 -0.51 3.78 18.45
CA LYS A 99 0.77 3.42 17.86
C LYS A 99 1.43 4.58 17.11
N LEU A 100 0.64 5.49 16.56
CA LEU A 100 1.15 6.72 15.94
C LEU A 100 1.86 7.61 16.96
N LEU A 101 1.27 7.84 18.15
CA LEU A 101 1.88 8.65 19.20
C LEU A 101 3.16 8.01 19.74
N ASP A 102 3.18 6.71 19.93
CA ASP A 102 4.39 5.97 20.26
C ASP A 102 5.42 6.03 19.13
N GLY A 103 4.98 5.99 17.87
CA GLY A 103 5.84 6.18 16.71
C GLY A 103 6.58 7.50 16.73
N TYR A 104 5.92 8.61 17.08
CA TYR A 104 6.56 9.91 17.24
C TYR A 104 7.61 9.91 18.35
N LEU A 105 7.32 9.27 19.49
CA LEU A 105 8.26 9.11 20.59
C LEU A 105 9.51 8.35 20.17
N LEU A 106 9.30 7.19 19.53
CA LEU A 106 10.39 6.34 19.05
C LEU A 106 11.24 7.01 17.96
N LYS A 107 10.57 7.67 17.00
CA LYS A 107 11.25 8.42 15.93
C LYS A 107 12.08 9.57 16.49
N ALA A 108 11.54 10.32 17.43
CA ALA A 108 12.29 11.38 18.09
C ALA A 108 13.51 10.83 18.85
N SER A 109 13.35 9.72 19.55
CA SER A 109 14.45 9.04 20.24
C SER A 109 15.51 8.53 19.26
N TYR A 110 15.11 7.92 18.15
CA TYR A 110 16.02 7.52 17.06
C TYR A 110 16.81 8.71 16.51
N LEU A 111 16.12 9.82 16.22
CA LEU A 111 16.73 11.05 15.71
C LEU A 111 17.72 11.66 16.72
N GLN A 112 17.41 11.62 18.02
CA GLN A 112 18.32 12.04 19.09
C GLN A 112 19.59 11.18 19.11
N TRP A 113 19.47 9.85 19.06
CA TRP A 113 20.61 8.95 19.01
C TRP A 113 21.49 9.15 17.77
N THR A 114 20.88 9.58 16.64
CA THR A 114 21.59 9.91 15.40
C THR A 114 22.04 11.39 15.31
N ARG A 115 22.01 12.13 16.44
CA ARG A 115 22.45 13.52 16.54
C ARG A 115 21.66 14.52 15.70
N GLN A 116 20.39 14.21 15.42
CA GLN A 116 19.47 15.04 14.64
C GLN A 116 18.46 15.77 15.56
N ASP A 117 18.93 16.45 16.60
CA ASP A 117 18.10 17.02 17.68
C ASP A 117 16.99 17.97 17.17
N ARG A 118 17.27 18.78 16.13
CA ARG A 118 16.25 19.67 15.55
C ARG A 118 15.09 18.89 14.90
N ALA A 119 15.40 17.80 14.21
CA ALA A 119 14.38 16.95 13.61
C ALA A 119 13.60 16.21 14.70
N ALA A 120 14.28 15.72 15.74
CA ALA A 120 13.65 15.08 16.89
C ALA A 120 12.65 16.02 17.60
N LEU A 121 13.03 17.30 17.82
CA LEU A 121 12.11 18.30 18.39
C LEU A 121 10.86 18.51 17.54
N LYS A 122 11.00 18.54 16.21
CA LYS A 122 9.87 18.68 15.30
C LYS A 122 8.91 17.51 15.40
N GLU A 123 9.43 16.28 15.42
CA GLU A 123 8.59 15.07 15.56
C GLU A 123 7.83 15.07 16.90
N LEU A 124 8.51 15.47 18.00
CA LEU A 124 7.86 15.60 19.30
C LEU A 124 6.75 16.67 19.30
N GLU A 125 6.97 17.80 18.64
CA GLU A 125 5.97 18.88 18.54
C GLU A 125 4.72 18.41 17.78
N GLU A 126 4.86 17.68 16.71
CA GLU A 126 3.73 17.06 15.98
C GLU A 126 3.01 16.02 16.84
N GLY A 127 3.75 15.12 17.48
CA GLY A 127 3.15 14.14 18.39
C GLY A 127 2.40 14.77 19.56
N ILE A 128 2.97 15.82 20.18
CA ILE A 128 2.33 16.58 21.26
C ILE A 128 1.03 17.22 20.80
N LYS A 129 1.01 17.80 19.60
CA LYS A 129 -0.18 18.40 19.01
C LYS A 129 -1.29 17.38 18.83
N ILE A 130 -0.98 16.24 18.21
CA ILE A 130 -1.95 15.16 17.98
C ILE A 130 -2.45 14.59 19.31
N ALA A 131 -1.57 14.35 20.28
CA ALA A 131 -1.96 13.84 21.59
C ALA A 131 -2.92 14.80 22.32
N HIS A 132 -2.72 16.11 22.19
CA HIS A 132 -3.60 17.14 22.70
C HIS A 132 -4.96 17.14 22.00
N GLU A 133 -4.98 17.10 20.67
CA GLU A 133 -6.22 17.03 19.87
C GLU A 133 -7.05 15.79 20.19
N GLN A 134 -6.39 14.67 20.49
CA GLN A 134 -7.03 13.41 20.87
C GLN A 134 -7.38 13.29 22.36
N SER A 135 -7.14 14.35 23.13
CA SER A 135 -7.35 14.37 24.59
C SER A 135 -6.63 13.24 25.35
N ASN A 136 -5.51 12.76 24.83
CA ASN A 136 -4.70 11.70 25.43
C ASN A 136 -3.66 12.30 26.36
N ALA A 137 -4.07 12.63 27.60
CA ALA A 137 -3.25 13.30 28.59
C ALA A 137 -1.97 12.52 28.94
N GLY A 138 -2.04 11.19 29.01
CA GLY A 138 -0.88 10.34 29.35
C GLY A 138 0.21 10.39 28.28
N LYS A 139 -0.14 10.20 27.00
CA LYS A 139 0.80 10.28 25.89
C LYS A 139 1.30 11.69 25.66
N TRP A 140 0.44 12.69 25.84
CA TRP A 140 0.82 14.07 25.79
C TRP A 140 1.93 14.40 26.81
N ALA A 141 1.74 14.00 28.08
CA ALA A 141 2.73 14.22 29.12
C ALA A 141 4.06 13.48 28.84
N GLN A 142 3.99 12.24 28.33
CA GLN A 142 5.18 11.46 27.95
C GLN A 142 5.97 12.13 26.83
N LEU A 143 5.30 12.62 25.78
CA LEU A 143 5.95 13.33 24.67
C LEU A 143 6.54 14.67 25.12
N VAL A 144 5.86 15.40 26.01
CA VAL A 144 6.39 16.65 26.58
C VAL A 144 7.60 16.37 27.46
N GLU A 145 7.59 15.33 28.28
CA GLU A 145 8.77 14.93 29.05
C GLU A 145 9.97 14.63 28.16
N GLN A 146 9.78 13.84 27.10
CA GLN A 146 10.84 13.56 26.14
C GLN A 146 11.39 14.85 25.49
N LYS A 147 10.49 15.81 25.20
CA LYS A 147 10.91 17.14 24.70
C LYS A 147 11.76 17.90 25.72
N VAL A 148 11.40 17.85 27.00
CA VAL A 148 12.20 18.48 28.09
C VAL A 148 13.57 17.83 28.19
N LEU A 149 13.63 16.49 28.17
CA LEU A 149 14.91 15.77 28.22
C LEU A 149 15.79 16.09 27.00
N LEU A 150 15.24 16.18 25.82
CA LEU A 150 15.96 16.54 24.60
C LEU A 150 16.48 18.00 24.65
N LEU A 151 15.66 18.92 25.16
CA LEU A 151 16.08 20.32 25.36
C LEU A 151 17.22 20.42 26.37
N ASN A 152 17.18 19.66 27.48
CA ASN A 152 18.25 19.56 28.44
C ASN A 152 19.54 19.00 27.80
N HIS A 153 19.42 17.94 27.04
CA HIS A 153 20.55 17.35 26.31
C HIS A 153 21.19 18.33 25.32
N SER A 154 20.39 19.16 24.68
CA SER A 154 20.84 20.18 23.71
C SER A 154 21.29 21.48 24.39
N GLY A 155 21.37 21.56 25.73
CA GLY A 155 21.78 22.74 26.48
C GLY A 155 20.73 23.86 26.54
N ASN A 156 19.51 23.63 26.08
CA ASN A 156 18.42 24.62 26.06
C ASN A 156 17.64 24.65 27.39
N TYR A 157 18.34 24.75 28.50
CA TYR A 157 17.80 24.56 29.85
C TYR A 157 16.64 25.52 30.21
N ALA A 158 16.73 26.78 29.83
CA ALA A 158 15.65 27.74 30.09
C ALA A 158 14.33 27.36 29.40
N LYS A 159 14.40 26.88 28.14
CA LYS A 159 13.24 26.41 27.40
C LYS A 159 12.72 25.10 27.97
N ALA A 160 13.62 24.22 28.41
CA ALA A 160 13.27 22.97 29.07
C ALA A 160 12.51 23.22 30.38
N ALA A 161 13.03 24.10 31.23
CA ALA A 161 12.40 24.49 32.49
C ALA A 161 10.99 25.07 32.28
N LYS A 162 10.85 26.02 31.34
CA LYS A 162 9.54 26.60 31.01
C LYS A 162 8.55 25.56 30.54
N THR A 163 8.99 24.60 29.71
CA THR A 163 8.15 23.52 29.17
C THR A 163 7.69 22.58 30.28
N ALA A 164 8.60 22.17 31.18
CA ALA A 164 8.25 21.28 32.29
C ALA A 164 7.33 21.98 33.30
N GLN A 165 7.59 23.24 33.66
CA GLN A 165 6.74 24.05 34.54
C GLN A 165 5.33 24.21 34.02
N MET A 166 5.16 24.42 32.71
CA MET A 166 3.82 24.52 32.07
C MET A 166 2.99 23.27 32.32
N VAL A 167 3.60 22.09 32.26
CA VAL A 167 2.90 20.80 32.48
C VAL A 167 2.61 20.57 33.96
N LEU A 168 3.60 20.83 34.83
CA LEU A 168 3.47 20.61 36.27
C LEU A 168 2.46 21.55 36.93
N ASN A 169 2.35 22.79 36.43
CA ASN A 169 1.43 23.81 36.93
C ASN A 169 0.06 23.78 36.22
N GLY A 170 -0.07 23.01 35.16
CA GLY A 170 -1.33 22.83 34.41
C GLY A 170 -2.33 21.97 35.17
N HIS A 171 -3.60 22.01 34.72
CA HIS A 171 -4.69 21.20 35.29
C HIS A 171 -4.70 19.75 34.77
N TYR A 172 -3.51 19.20 34.47
CA TYR A 172 -3.39 17.83 33.96
C TYR A 172 -3.27 16.84 35.13
N SER A 173 -4.08 15.79 35.11
CA SER A 173 -3.95 14.67 36.05
C SER A 173 -2.72 13.83 35.67
N LEU A 174 -1.58 14.13 36.26
CA LEU A 174 -0.37 13.35 36.12
C LEU A 174 -0.34 12.23 37.17
N ASP A 175 0.01 11.03 36.75
CA ASP A 175 0.30 9.97 37.72
C ASP A 175 1.59 10.29 38.50
N ARG A 176 1.80 9.60 39.63
CA ARG A 176 2.96 9.80 40.51
C ARG A 176 4.28 9.67 39.76
N ASN A 177 4.40 8.67 38.91
CA ASN A 177 5.62 8.37 38.17
C ASN A 177 5.94 9.51 37.17
N MET A 178 4.95 9.92 36.35
CA MET A 178 5.11 11.00 35.38
C MET A 178 5.44 12.33 36.07
N ARG A 179 4.76 12.67 37.18
CA ARG A 179 5.06 13.86 37.97
C ARG A 179 6.50 13.82 38.47
N GLY A 180 6.94 12.67 39.02
CA GLY A 180 8.31 12.51 39.50
C GLY A 180 9.35 12.63 38.39
N ARG A 181 9.09 12.13 37.19
CA ARG A 181 9.98 12.25 36.02
C ARG A 181 10.09 13.70 35.54
N LEU A 182 8.97 14.40 35.41
CA LEU A 182 8.95 15.80 35.02
C LEU A 182 9.65 16.72 36.05
N LEU A 183 9.46 16.47 37.35
CA LEU A 183 10.15 17.18 38.41
C LEU A 183 11.67 16.95 38.36
N TYR A 184 12.11 15.72 38.12
CA TYR A 184 13.53 15.40 37.92
C TYR A 184 14.11 16.16 36.72
N ALA A 185 13.44 16.10 35.56
CA ALA A 185 13.89 16.82 34.37
C ALA A 185 13.89 18.34 34.57
N LEU A 186 12.90 18.89 35.31
CA LEU A 186 12.86 20.30 35.69
C LEU A 186 14.00 20.65 36.65
N GLY A 187 14.28 19.81 37.65
CA GLY A 187 15.38 19.97 38.57
C GLY A 187 16.74 20.11 37.86
N ILE A 188 16.97 19.26 36.86
CA ILE A 188 18.17 19.37 35.99
C ILE A 188 18.17 20.71 35.24
N SER A 189 17.06 21.08 34.62
CA SER A 189 16.95 22.33 33.84
C SER A 189 17.27 23.56 34.73
N LEU A 190 16.63 23.62 35.91
CA LEU A 190 16.79 24.74 36.85
C LEU A 190 18.18 24.78 37.45
N SER A 191 18.80 23.63 37.73
CA SER A 191 20.17 23.61 38.26
C SER A 191 21.19 24.23 37.30
N HIS A 192 21.01 23.99 36.00
CA HIS A 192 21.89 24.55 34.96
C HIS A 192 21.67 26.04 34.71
N VAL A 193 20.48 26.57 34.99
CA VAL A 193 20.24 28.03 34.94
C VAL A 193 20.53 28.74 36.28
N GLY A 194 20.98 28.00 37.28
CA GLY A 194 21.35 28.55 38.59
C GLY A 194 20.14 28.84 39.50
N ASP A 195 18.99 28.32 39.21
CA ASP A 195 17.76 28.51 40.01
C ASP A 195 17.71 27.51 41.18
N MET A 196 17.63 28.03 42.41
CA MET A 196 17.59 27.26 43.65
C MET A 196 16.29 26.46 43.81
N ALA A 197 15.23 26.77 43.03
CA ALA A 197 14.02 25.97 43.01
C ALA A 197 14.27 24.53 42.51
N SER A 198 15.42 24.26 41.86
CA SER A 198 15.87 22.93 41.51
C SER A 198 15.89 21.97 42.71
N ASP A 199 16.25 22.46 43.90
CA ASP A 199 16.37 21.65 45.12
C ASP A 199 15.01 21.06 45.54
N SER A 200 13.94 21.86 45.48
CA SER A 200 12.59 21.37 45.78
C SER A 200 12.13 20.34 44.74
N CYS A 201 12.46 20.56 43.46
CA CYS A 201 12.13 19.64 42.39
C CYS A 201 12.82 18.28 42.57
N PHE A 202 14.13 18.26 42.87
CA PHE A 202 14.83 16.99 43.15
C PHE A 202 14.30 16.30 44.39
N LYS A 203 14.08 17.00 45.50
CA LYS A 203 13.56 16.42 46.76
C LYS A 203 12.18 15.79 46.57
N GLU A 204 11.24 16.50 45.92
CA GLU A 204 9.92 15.98 45.62
C GLU A 204 9.98 14.77 44.66
N SER A 205 10.83 14.85 43.63
CA SER A 205 11.04 13.77 42.68
C SER A 205 11.56 12.50 43.35
N ILE A 206 12.54 12.63 44.27
CA ILE A 206 13.11 11.52 45.06
C ILE A 206 12.03 10.91 45.96
N SER A 207 11.27 11.76 46.70
CA SER A 207 10.17 11.29 47.58
C SER A 207 9.16 10.47 46.81
N LEU A 208 8.70 10.96 45.64
CA LEU A 208 7.75 10.25 44.80
C LEU A 208 8.25 8.88 44.32
N SER A 209 9.57 8.77 44.04
CA SER A 209 10.17 7.47 43.67
C SER A 209 10.23 6.49 44.83
N MET A 210 10.62 6.98 46.02
CA MET A 210 10.68 6.15 47.21
C MET A 210 9.32 5.66 47.64
N GLU A 211 8.30 6.52 47.63
CA GLU A 211 6.92 6.19 47.90
C GLU A 211 6.34 5.20 46.89
N GLY A 212 6.78 5.23 45.63
CA GLY A 212 6.42 4.33 44.56
C GLY A 212 7.14 2.99 44.60
N GLY A 213 8.11 2.79 45.48
CA GLY A 213 8.98 1.61 45.50
C GLY A 213 9.95 1.49 44.31
N GLU A 214 10.21 2.62 43.61
CA GLU A 214 11.06 2.66 42.43
C GLU A 214 12.52 2.91 42.82
N GLU A 215 13.14 1.96 43.49
CA GLU A 215 14.48 2.10 44.11
C GLU A 215 15.56 2.54 43.11
N GLU A 216 15.59 1.99 41.91
CA GLU A 216 16.58 2.35 40.87
C GLU A 216 16.44 3.81 40.45
N LYS A 217 15.21 4.27 40.24
CA LYS A 217 14.96 5.70 39.90
C LYS A 217 15.24 6.62 41.06
N ALA A 218 14.94 6.21 42.26
CA ALA A 218 15.28 6.98 43.47
C ALA A 218 16.81 7.14 43.58
N ALA A 219 17.58 6.08 43.40
CA ALA A 219 19.04 6.14 43.41
C ALA A 219 19.59 7.07 42.33
N GLU A 220 19.13 6.94 41.09
CA GLU A 220 19.51 7.81 39.97
C GLU A 220 19.29 9.31 40.32
N ARG A 221 18.10 9.62 40.84
CA ARG A 221 17.72 10.99 41.19
C ARG A 221 18.54 11.52 42.37
N ILE A 222 18.85 10.69 43.38
CA ILE A 222 19.71 11.03 44.51
C ILE A 222 21.12 11.32 44.03
N LEU A 223 21.70 10.47 43.18
CA LEU A 223 23.03 10.67 42.62
C LEU A 223 23.11 11.97 41.81
N SER A 224 22.15 12.20 40.92
CA SER A 224 22.12 13.45 40.14
C SER A 224 21.98 14.69 41.00
N TYR A 225 21.18 14.63 42.07
CA TYR A 225 21.06 15.76 43.01
C TYR A 225 22.34 15.97 43.83
N ALA A 226 22.99 14.89 44.27
CA ALA A 226 24.27 14.97 44.94
C ALA A 226 25.34 15.62 44.06
N ASP A 227 25.36 15.31 42.75
CA ASP A 227 26.28 15.93 41.79
C ASP A 227 25.99 17.45 41.61
N VAL A 228 24.69 17.83 41.56
CA VAL A 228 24.28 19.24 41.51
C VAL A 228 24.75 20.02 42.76
N LEU A 229 24.58 19.43 43.96
CA LEU A 229 25.05 20.02 45.20
C LEU A 229 26.58 20.16 45.23
N ALA A 230 27.30 19.13 44.78
CA ALA A 230 28.75 19.16 44.65
C ALA A 230 29.24 20.26 43.68
N ALA A 231 28.56 20.38 42.53
CA ALA A 231 28.87 21.41 41.53
C ALA A 231 28.68 22.85 42.08
N ARG A 232 27.78 23.02 43.04
CA ARG A 232 27.57 24.31 43.77
C ARG A 232 28.55 24.51 44.93
N GLY A 233 29.39 23.53 45.25
CA GLY A 233 30.31 23.57 46.39
C GLY A 233 29.71 23.09 47.72
N ASP A 234 28.45 22.64 47.72
CA ASP A 234 27.84 22.08 48.94
C ASP A 234 28.16 20.58 49.09
N TYR A 235 29.44 20.29 49.26
CA TYR A 235 29.95 18.93 49.38
C TYR A 235 29.41 18.18 50.59
N VAL A 236 29.08 18.90 51.67
CA VAL A 236 28.52 18.29 52.89
C VAL A 236 27.15 17.74 52.66
N GLN A 237 26.27 18.51 52.01
CA GLN A 237 24.92 18.03 51.68
C GLN A 237 24.98 16.95 50.59
N SER A 238 25.86 17.11 49.60
CA SER A 238 26.09 16.06 48.60
C SER A 238 26.43 14.74 49.29
N ASN A 239 27.38 14.72 50.22
CA ASN A 239 27.75 13.51 50.98
C ASN A 239 26.58 12.93 51.77
N ARG A 240 25.72 13.76 52.37
CA ARG A 240 24.52 13.28 53.05
C ARG A 240 23.58 12.50 52.11
N TYR A 241 23.36 13.01 50.91
CA TYR A 241 22.53 12.33 49.93
C TYR A 241 23.19 11.05 49.42
N LEU A 242 24.48 11.01 49.19
CA LEU A 242 25.24 9.82 48.83
C LEU A 242 25.14 8.74 49.91
N PHE A 243 25.31 9.09 51.20
CA PHE A 243 25.12 8.16 52.31
C PHE A 243 23.65 7.71 52.45
N HIS A 244 22.70 8.59 52.18
CA HIS A 244 21.29 8.25 52.16
C HIS A 244 21.03 7.18 51.08
N CYS A 245 21.57 7.34 49.87
CA CYS A 245 21.50 6.36 48.80
C CYS A 245 22.04 5.00 49.23
N GLN A 246 23.24 4.96 49.84
CA GLN A 246 23.82 3.69 50.34
C GLN A 246 22.96 3.00 51.40
N ARG A 247 22.29 3.76 52.26
CA ARG A 247 21.50 3.21 53.37
C ARG A 247 20.13 2.71 52.93
N PHE A 248 19.46 3.40 52.02
CA PHE A 248 18.06 3.15 51.67
C PHE A 248 17.87 2.48 50.31
N VAL A 249 18.93 2.35 49.53
CA VAL A 249 18.90 1.61 48.25
C VAL A 249 19.98 0.52 48.24
N PRO A 250 19.71 -0.66 48.82
CA PRO A 250 20.73 -1.69 49.08
C PRO A 250 21.52 -2.13 47.84
N LYS A 251 20.92 -2.10 46.67
CA LYS A 251 21.61 -2.41 45.39
C LYS A 251 22.79 -1.48 45.09
N TYR A 252 22.78 -0.29 45.66
CA TYR A 252 23.80 0.75 45.49
C TYR A 252 24.71 0.94 46.73
N ALA A 253 24.55 0.14 47.78
CA ALA A 253 25.30 0.27 49.02
C ALA A 253 26.84 0.27 48.79
N ASP A 254 27.31 -0.59 47.89
CA ASP A 254 28.71 -0.74 47.52
C ASP A 254 29.02 -0.22 46.09
N SER A 255 28.31 0.81 45.64
CA SER A 255 28.49 1.35 44.29
C SER A 255 29.80 2.12 44.17
N SER A 256 30.66 1.70 43.24
CA SER A 256 31.89 2.40 42.92
C SER A 256 31.66 3.88 42.51
N ALA A 257 30.54 4.17 41.84
CA ALA A 257 30.18 5.55 41.49
C ALA A 257 29.96 6.43 42.73
N ILE A 258 29.27 5.93 43.75
CA ILE A 258 29.06 6.64 45.00
C ILE A 258 30.41 6.92 45.67
N TYR A 259 31.31 5.95 45.70
CA TYR A 259 32.62 6.11 46.30
C TYR A 259 33.48 7.12 45.56
N VAL A 260 33.41 7.18 44.22
CA VAL A 260 34.11 8.22 43.43
C VAL A 260 33.57 9.61 43.76
N SER A 261 32.26 9.80 43.83
CA SER A 261 31.63 11.08 44.20
C SER A 261 31.99 11.48 45.64
N LEU A 262 31.98 10.53 46.58
CA LEU A 262 32.45 10.77 47.98
C LEU A 262 33.91 11.16 48.01
N ALA A 263 34.80 10.45 47.32
CA ALA A 263 36.23 10.75 47.27
C ALA A 263 36.46 12.16 46.69
N ASN A 264 35.78 12.53 45.61
CA ASN A 264 35.86 13.88 45.04
C ASN A 264 35.40 14.97 46.02
N ASN A 265 34.25 14.74 46.70
CA ASN A 265 33.74 15.68 47.68
C ASN A 265 34.71 15.87 48.86
N TYR A 266 35.31 14.78 49.37
CA TYR A 266 36.30 14.86 50.45
C TYR A 266 37.60 15.54 50.04
N ILE A 267 38.03 15.39 48.78
CA ILE A 267 39.15 16.19 48.24
C ILE A 267 38.82 17.69 48.34
N ASN A 268 37.64 18.09 47.87
CA ASN A 268 37.24 19.48 47.90
C ASN A 268 36.99 20.03 49.31
N LEU A 269 36.68 19.14 50.27
CA LEU A 269 36.61 19.48 51.70
C LEU A 269 38.00 19.48 52.40
N HIS A 270 39.08 19.25 51.67
CA HIS A 270 40.45 19.12 52.19
C HIS A 270 40.62 17.98 53.19
N GLN A 271 39.78 16.95 53.15
CA GLN A 271 39.84 15.76 54.01
C GLN A 271 40.47 14.60 53.25
N LEU A 272 41.79 14.71 53.01
CA LEU A 272 42.52 13.81 52.12
C LEU A 272 42.52 12.34 52.58
N ASP A 273 42.55 12.09 53.91
CA ASP A 273 42.51 10.73 54.46
C ASP A 273 41.17 10.04 54.12
N SER A 274 40.06 10.77 54.34
CA SER A 274 38.72 10.26 53.98
C SER A 274 38.61 10.01 52.47
N ALA A 275 39.13 10.95 51.68
CA ALA A 275 39.15 10.81 50.22
C ALA A 275 39.92 9.56 49.78
N GLN A 276 41.07 9.27 50.39
CA GLN A 276 41.88 8.08 50.09
C GLN A 276 41.16 6.79 50.43
N ILE A 277 40.42 6.76 51.59
CA ILE A 277 39.60 5.58 51.96
C ILE A 277 38.51 5.31 50.93
N TYR A 278 37.75 6.35 50.51
CA TYR A 278 36.67 6.17 49.53
C TYR A 278 37.19 5.87 48.14
N LEU A 279 38.32 6.45 47.73
CA LEU A 279 38.97 6.09 46.47
C LEU A 279 39.42 4.62 46.45
N GLY A 280 40.02 4.12 47.53
CA GLY A 280 40.39 2.70 47.69
C GLY A 280 39.17 1.79 47.61
N ARG A 281 38.02 2.20 48.21
CA ARG A 281 36.76 1.45 48.06
C ARG A 281 36.25 1.48 46.61
N ALA A 282 36.34 2.60 45.90
CA ALA A 282 35.95 2.69 44.50
C ALA A 282 36.75 1.74 43.59
N GLU A 283 38.04 1.54 43.90
CA GLU A 283 38.91 0.65 43.14
C GLU A 283 38.61 -0.83 43.35
N THR A 284 38.24 -1.21 44.59
CA THR A 284 37.97 -2.60 44.96
C THR A 284 36.57 -3.08 44.68
N ASN A 285 35.58 -2.16 44.62
CA ASN A 285 34.16 -2.47 44.51
C ASN A 285 33.60 -2.13 43.12
N ASN A 286 33.61 -3.12 42.25
CA ASN A 286 33.01 -3.00 40.91
C ASN A 286 31.56 -3.55 40.88
N ARG A 287 30.88 -3.58 42.04
CA ARG A 287 29.51 -4.11 42.18
C ARG A 287 28.45 -3.06 41.92
N GLY A 288 27.37 -3.43 41.33
CA GLY A 288 26.10 -2.68 41.29
C GLY A 288 25.80 -1.85 40.04
N VAL A 289 26.77 -1.64 39.14
CA VAL A 289 26.52 -0.88 37.92
C VAL A 289 26.94 -1.71 36.71
N ARG A 290 26.00 -1.99 35.81
CA ARG A 290 26.30 -2.52 34.47
C ARG A 290 26.83 -1.39 33.60
N TRP A 291 28.15 -1.16 33.68
CA TRP A 291 28.80 -0.20 32.81
C TRP A 291 28.87 -0.72 31.38
N THR A 292 28.58 0.14 30.41
CA THR A 292 29.07 -0.09 29.05
C THR A 292 30.61 -0.12 29.06
N LYS A 293 31.24 -0.72 28.03
CA LYS A 293 32.71 -0.69 27.91
C LYS A 293 33.27 0.73 28.06
N GLN A 294 32.61 1.73 27.43
CA GLN A 294 32.94 3.13 27.50
C GLN A 294 32.76 3.71 28.94
N GLY A 295 31.60 3.43 29.55
CA GLY A 295 31.33 3.88 30.92
C GLY A 295 32.34 3.34 31.92
N ASN A 296 32.75 2.10 31.80
CA ASN A 296 33.78 1.49 32.64
C ASN A 296 35.16 2.18 32.48
N LEU A 297 35.56 2.49 31.24
CA LEU A 297 36.81 3.20 30.96
C LEU A 297 36.76 4.64 31.47
N SER A 298 35.65 5.36 31.31
CA SER A 298 35.46 6.71 31.85
C SER A 298 35.52 6.70 33.36
N HIS A 299 34.92 5.73 34.02
CA HIS A 299 34.97 5.59 35.47
C HIS A 299 36.38 5.30 35.97
N LYS A 300 37.14 4.43 35.30
CA LYS A 300 38.55 4.21 35.61
C LYS A 300 39.40 5.46 35.41
N ALA A 301 39.16 6.23 34.35
CA ALA A 301 39.83 7.52 34.14
C ALA A 301 39.56 8.50 35.29
N SER A 302 38.32 8.57 35.79
CA SER A 302 37.96 9.40 36.95
C SER A 302 38.70 8.96 38.22
N ILE A 303 38.80 7.65 38.47
CA ILE A 303 39.57 7.10 39.62
C ILE A 303 41.04 7.51 39.52
N GLU A 304 41.67 7.35 38.34
CA GLU A 304 43.07 7.75 38.15
C GLU A 304 43.30 9.28 38.30
N GLN A 305 42.35 10.08 37.83
CA GLN A 305 42.38 11.53 38.02
C GLN A 305 42.38 11.90 39.53
N LEU A 306 41.45 11.31 40.30
CA LEU A 306 41.36 11.56 41.74
C LEU A 306 42.61 11.06 42.47
N ARG A 307 43.18 9.91 42.07
CA ARG A 307 44.43 9.38 42.60
C ARG A 307 45.58 10.34 42.36
N ASN A 308 45.69 10.92 41.17
CA ASN A 308 46.71 11.92 40.84
C ASN A 308 46.57 13.20 41.68
N ILE A 309 45.33 13.69 41.90
CA ILE A 309 45.05 14.83 42.74
C ILE A 309 45.48 14.55 44.21
N LEU A 310 45.16 13.38 44.76
CA LEU A 310 45.53 12.95 46.10
C LEU A 310 47.05 12.79 46.24
N ASN A 311 47.74 12.21 45.27
CA ASN A 311 49.17 12.08 45.25
C ASN A 311 49.88 13.43 45.23
N PHE A 312 49.38 14.36 44.39
CA PHE A 312 49.90 15.75 44.36
C PHE A 312 49.73 16.44 45.71
N GLY A 313 48.51 16.38 46.28
CA GLY A 313 48.24 16.99 47.62
C GLY A 313 49.02 16.34 48.75
N SER A 314 49.48 15.10 48.63
CA SER A 314 50.27 14.38 49.61
C SER A 314 51.79 14.40 49.33
N GLY A 315 52.27 15.16 48.34
CA GLY A 315 53.68 15.27 47.96
C GLY A 315 54.22 13.98 47.30
N LYS A 316 53.35 13.04 46.85
CA LYS A 316 53.72 11.82 46.16
C LYS A 316 53.86 12.05 44.66
N PRO A 317 54.65 11.20 43.95
CA PRO A 317 54.79 11.34 42.51
C PRO A 317 53.46 11.14 41.81
N VAL A 318 53.18 12.02 40.84
CA VAL A 318 51.98 12.00 40.02
C VAL A 318 52.30 11.32 38.67
N SER A 319 51.51 10.35 38.28
CA SER A 319 51.63 9.71 36.98
C SER A 319 50.48 10.13 36.07
N SER A 320 50.79 10.93 35.06
CA SER A 320 49.81 11.29 34.03
C SER A 320 49.58 10.16 33.01
N HIS A 321 50.53 9.21 32.92
CA HIS A 321 50.48 8.16 31.89
C HIS A 321 49.27 7.26 32.02
N ALA A 322 48.93 6.77 33.22
CA ALA A 322 47.77 5.91 33.42
C ALA A 322 46.44 6.65 33.11
N PHE A 323 46.32 7.92 33.54
CA PHE A 323 45.18 8.75 33.24
C PHE A 323 45.02 8.99 31.73
N GLN A 324 46.13 9.37 31.06
CA GLN A 324 46.16 9.54 29.61
C GLN A 324 45.76 8.25 28.86
N HIS A 325 46.33 7.13 29.28
CA HIS A 325 45.97 5.81 28.69
C HIS A 325 44.47 5.50 28.78
N TYR A 326 43.81 5.80 29.92
CA TYR A 326 42.37 5.60 30.06
C TYR A 326 41.56 6.58 29.20
N CYS A 327 41.97 7.83 29.12
CA CYS A 327 41.35 8.82 28.26
C CYS A 327 41.46 8.44 26.78
N ASP A 328 42.64 8.04 26.34
CA ASP A 328 42.88 7.56 24.96
C ASP A 328 42.06 6.29 24.67
N SER A 329 41.99 5.38 25.65
CA SER A 329 41.19 4.17 25.55
C SER A 329 39.69 4.47 25.45
N VAL A 330 39.18 5.46 26.24
CA VAL A 330 37.79 5.92 26.14
C VAL A 330 37.50 6.47 24.75
N THR A 331 38.42 7.34 24.28
CA THR A 331 38.28 7.95 22.94
C THR A 331 38.29 6.89 21.83
N THR A 332 39.22 5.94 21.92
CA THR A 332 39.30 4.82 20.96
C THR A 332 38.03 3.99 20.95
N VAL A 333 37.49 3.61 22.12
CA VAL A 333 36.24 2.85 22.23
C VAL A 333 35.03 3.63 21.71
N MET A 334 35.01 4.96 21.93
CA MET A 334 33.98 5.83 21.36
C MET A 334 34.01 5.77 19.83
N ILE A 335 35.20 5.95 19.24
CA ILE A 335 35.39 5.90 17.77
C ILE A 335 35.07 4.50 17.23
N GLU A 336 35.51 3.44 17.91
CA GLU A 336 35.18 2.06 17.50
C GLU A 336 33.67 1.80 17.53
N ASN A 337 32.98 2.23 18.60
CA ASN A 337 31.54 2.06 18.73
C ASN A 337 30.79 2.85 17.65
N GLU A 338 31.22 4.06 17.35
CA GLU A 338 30.65 4.88 16.29
C GLU A 338 30.87 4.23 14.91
N ASN A 339 32.07 3.76 14.62
CA ASN A 339 32.38 3.04 13.39
C ASN A 339 31.62 1.71 13.27
N LEU A 340 31.46 0.95 14.37
CA LEU A 340 30.68 -0.27 14.39
C LEU A 340 29.20 0.00 14.14
N SER A 341 28.66 1.05 14.76
CA SER A 341 27.26 1.45 14.55
C SER A 341 27.02 1.89 13.11
N LEU A 342 27.93 2.65 12.51
CA LEU A 342 27.87 3.04 11.09
C LEU A 342 27.95 1.83 10.17
N ARG A 343 28.87 0.90 10.39
CA ARG A 343 28.98 -0.33 9.58
C ARG A 343 27.74 -1.21 9.70
N ARG A 344 27.17 -1.36 10.90
CA ARG A 344 25.91 -2.08 11.12
C ARG A 344 24.74 -1.38 10.43
N LEU A 345 24.67 -0.06 10.51
CA LEU A 345 23.66 0.74 9.82
C LEU A 345 23.77 0.57 8.30
N GLU A 346 24.99 0.67 7.74
CA GLU A 346 25.22 0.43 6.31
C GLU A 346 24.85 -0.98 5.88
N ALA A 347 25.24 -1.99 6.65
CA ALA A 347 24.90 -3.40 6.37
C ALA A 347 23.37 -3.60 6.40
N ARG A 348 22.68 -3.02 7.38
CA ARG A 348 21.22 -3.09 7.52
C ARG A 348 20.52 -2.35 6.37
N ASN A 349 21.00 -1.17 6.01
CA ASN A 349 20.46 -0.40 4.87
C ASN A 349 20.65 -1.16 3.55
N ARG A 350 21.78 -1.84 3.33
CA ARG A 350 22.00 -2.70 2.17
C ARG A 350 21.06 -3.90 2.16
N LEU A 351 20.83 -4.52 3.32
CA LEU A 351 19.90 -5.64 3.46
C LEU A 351 18.44 -5.20 3.21
N GLN A 352 18.07 -4.02 3.71
CA GLN A 352 16.75 -3.44 3.48
C GLN A 352 16.54 -3.07 2.02
N ALA A 353 17.53 -2.45 1.36
CA ALA A 353 17.48 -2.14 -0.06
C ALA A 353 17.34 -3.43 -0.90
N ALA A 354 18.12 -4.46 -0.59
CA ALA A 354 18.04 -5.75 -1.28
C ALA A 354 16.67 -6.43 -1.07
N ASN A 355 16.12 -6.38 0.14
CA ASN A 355 14.79 -6.90 0.44
C ASN A 355 13.69 -6.13 -0.28
N TYR A 356 13.79 -4.79 -0.34
CA TYR A 356 12.85 -3.95 -1.08
C TYR A 356 12.88 -4.27 -2.59
N GLU A 357 14.06 -4.44 -3.19
CA GLU A 357 14.19 -4.88 -4.58
C GLU A 357 13.61 -6.27 -4.81
N LEU A 358 13.82 -7.19 -3.87
CA LEU A 358 13.25 -8.54 -3.93
C LEU A 358 11.72 -8.52 -3.85
N HIS A 359 11.15 -7.70 -2.96
CA HIS A 359 9.70 -7.50 -2.87
C HIS A 359 9.13 -6.88 -4.15
N ARG A 360 9.79 -5.87 -4.69
CA ARG A 360 9.41 -5.24 -5.96
C ARG A 360 9.43 -6.23 -7.11
N SER A 361 10.47 -7.05 -7.21
CA SER A 361 10.57 -8.07 -8.25
C SER A 361 9.50 -9.17 -8.11
N ARG A 362 9.19 -9.59 -6.87
CA ARG A 362 8.09 -10.54 -6.59
C ARG A 362 6.73 -9.96 -6.95
N LEU A 363 6.48 -8.69 -6.64
CA LEU A 363 5.24 -7.99 -7.00
C LEU A 363 5.09 -7.88 -8.52
N LEU A 364 6.16 -7.56 -9.24
CA LEU A 364 6.17 -7.52 -10.71
C LEU A 364 5.94 -8.90 -11.32
N MET A 365 6.52 -9.96 -10.76
CA MET A 365 6.24 -11.34 -11.17
C MET A 365 4.79 -11.74 -10.95
N LEU A 366 4.21 -11.41 -9.79
CA LEU A 366 2.80 -11.66 -9.50
C LEU A 366 1.88 -10.91 -10.46
N LEU A 367 2.17 -9.63 -10.73
CA LEU A 367 1.44 -8.84 -11.72
C LEU A 367 1.54 -9.47 -13.12
N GLY A 368 2.72 -9.95 -13.51
CA GLY A 368 2.93 -10.67 -14.76
C GLY A 368 2.09 -11.95 -14.86
N VAL A 369 2.04 -12.75 -13.80
CA VAL A 369 1.20 -13.97 -13.72
C VAL A 369 -0.29 -13.64 -13.82
N VAL A 370 -0.76 -12.61 -13.12
CA VAL A 370 -2.16 -12.14 -13.18
C VAL A 370 -2.50 -11.67 -14.60
N LEU A 371 -1.61 -10.92 -15.22
CA LEU A 371 -1.80 -10.41 -16.58
C LEU A 371 -1.85 -11.55 -17.60
N LEU A 372 -0.99 -12.56 -17.47
CA LEU A 372 -1.00 -13.78 -18.28
C LEU A 372 -2.32 -14.57 -18.10
N PHE A 373 -2.81 -14.66 -16.87
CA PHE A 373 -4.09 -15.31 -16.57
C PHE A 373 -5.27 -14.56 -17.20
N LEU A 374 -5.27 -13.22 -17.16
CA LEU A 374 -6.29 -12.39 -17.80
C LEU A 374 -6.27 -12.54 -19.34
N VAL A 375 -5.08 -12.62 -19.94
CA VAL A 375 -4.92 -12.87 -21.38
C VAL A 375 -5.46 -14.25 -21.75
N LEU A 376 -5.18 -15.29 -20.95
CA LEU A 376 -5.71 -16.64 -21.16
C LEU A 376 -7.24 -16.67 -21.03
N LEU A 377 -7.81 -16.01 -20.02
CA LEU A 377 -9.27 -15.90 -19.86
C LEU A 377 -9.90 -15.14 -21.04
N GLY A 378 -9.27 -14.05 -21.47
CA GLY A 378 -9.70 -13.30 -22.66
C GLY A 378 -9.64 -14.16 -23.93
N GLY A 379 -8.59 -14.96 -24.10
CA GLY A 379 -8.44 -15.90 -25.20
C GLY A 379 -9.53 -16.99 -25.19
N ILE A 380 -9.84 -17.56 -24.04
CA ILE A 380 -10.92 -18.55 -23.86
C ILE A 380 -12.28 -17.90 -24.15
N GLY A 381 -12.52 -16.69 -23.63
CA GLY A 381 -13.74 -15.93 -23.89
C GLY A 381 -13.93 -15.62 -25.37
N LEU A 382 -12.86 -15.21 -26.07
CA LEU A 382 -12.88 -14.96 -27.50
C LEU A 382 -13.12 -16.24 -28.29
N ALA A 383 -12.47 -17.34 -27.94
CA ALA A 383 -12.67 -18.64 -28.58
C ALA A 383 -14.12 -19.15 -28.38
N TYR A 384 -14.67 -19.00 -27.17
CA TYR A 384 -16.08 -19.33 -26.89
C TYR A 384 -17.05 -18.43 -27.66
N TRP A 385 -16.78 -17.12 -27.77
CA TRP A 385 -17.59 -16.19 -28.56
C TRP A 385 -17.56 -16.53 -30.06
N LEU A 386 -16.39 -16.85 -30.61
CA LEU A 386 -16.23 -17.27 -31.99
C LEU A 386 -16.96 -18.60 -32.26
N TYR A 387 -16.86 -19.57 -31.34
CA TYR A 387 -17.57 -20.84 -31.41
C TYR A 387 -19.08 -20.63 -31.38
N ARG A 388 -19.60 -19.84 -30.46
CA ARG A 388 -21.02 -19.49 -30.34
C ARG A 388 -21.54 -18.78 -31.60
N ARG A 389 -20.76 -17.86 -32.16
CA ARG A 389 -21.09 -17.16 -33.40
C ARG A 389 -21.13 -18.10 -34.60
N LYS A 390 -20.24 -19.09 -34.64
CA LYS A 390 -20.25 -20.12 -35.71
C LYS A 390 -21.47 -21.02 -35.59
N TYR A 391 -21.86 -21.37 -34.37
CA TYR A 391 -23.07 -22.19 -34.12
C TYR A 391 -24.36 -21.45 -34.46
N GLN A 392 -24.47 -20.17 -34.16
CA GLN A 392 -25.61 -19.34 -34.54
C GLN A 392 -25.75 -19.23 -36.08
N ARG A 393 -24.64 -19.06 -36.79
CA ARG A 393 -24.67 -19.05 -38.28
C ARG A 393 -25.10 -20.38 -38.91
N LEU A 394 -24.74 -21.49 -38.29
CA LEU A 394 -25.20 -22.82 -38.73
C LEU A 394 -26.71 -22.98 -38.51
N ALA A 395 -27.23 -22.62 -37.35
CA ALA A 395 -28.64 -22.65 -37.04
C ALA A 395 -29.47 -21.74 -37.97
N GLU A 396 -28.97 -20.53 -38.25
CA GLU A 396 -29.63 -19.63 -39.23
C GLU A 396 -29.62 -20.20 -40.67
N ALA A 397 -28.57 -20.93 -41.04
CA ALA A 397 -28.49 -21.58 -42.35
C ALA A 397 -29.46 -22.75 -42.44
N GLU A 398 -29.61 -23.56 -41.39
CA GLU A 398 -30.58 -24.68 -41.33
C GLU A 398 -32.02 -24.16 -41.38
N GLU A 399 -32.34 -23.08 -40.66
CA GLU A 399 -33.67 -22.46 -40.72
C GLU A 399 -34.00 -21.95 -42.13
N ARG A 400 -33.01 -21.35 -42.82
CA ARG A 400 -33.18 -20.90 -44.22
C ARG A 400 -33.36 -22.01 -45.20
N ILE A 401 -32.67 -23.14 -45.02
CA ILE A 401 -32.87 -24.34 -45.84
C ILE A 401 -34.30 -24.87 -45.63
N GLY A 402 -34.78 -24.87 -44.37
CA GLY A 402 -36.17 -25.29 -44.07
C GLY A 402 -37.21 -24.40 -44.75
N ILE A 403 -37.04 -23.07 -44.74
CA ILE A 403 -37.94 -22.13 -45.41
C ILE A 403 -37.93 -22.32 -46.94
N LEU A 404 -36.75 -22.52 -47.52
CA LEU A 404 -36.61 -22.76 -48.95
C LEU A 404 -37.28 -24.09 -49.40
N THR A 405 -37.15 -25.12 -48.53
CA THR A 405 -37.82 -26.43 -48.78
C THR A 405 -39.32 -26.28 -48.70
N ASP A 406 -39.88 -25.58 -47.71
CA ASP A 406 -41.30 -25.27 -47.56
C ASP A 406 -41.84 -24.44 -48.74
N MET A 407 -41.08 -23.51 -49.28
CA MET A 407 -41.43 -22.73 -50.48
C MET A 407 -41.43 -23.60 -51.75
N LEU A 408 -40.49 -24.53 -51.86
CA LEU A 408 -40.44 -25.49 -52.95
C LEU A 408 -41.65 -26.46 -52.94
N ASP A 409 -41.99 -26.94 -51.74
CA ASP A 409 -43.17 -27.85 -51.57
C ASP A 409 -44.48 -27.12 -51.88
N LYS A 410 -44.63 -25.86 -51.47
CA LYS A 410 -45.76 -24.99 -51.77
C LYS A 410 -45.83 -24.68 -53.28
N ALA A 411 -44.72 -24.47 -53.95
CA ALA A 411 -44.65 -24.24 -55.38
C ALA A 411 -45.03 -25.49 -56.19
N GLN A 412 -44.85 -26.72 -55.65
CA GLN A 412 -45.25 -27.95 -56.24
C GLN A 412 -46.78 -28.26 -56.07
N GLN A 413 -47.45 -27.64 -55.11
CA GLN A 413 -48.85 -27.84 -54.75
C GLN A 413 -49.84 -26.87 -55.42
N LEU A 414 -49.38 -25.91 -56.26
CA LEU A 414 -50.23 -24.95 -56.96
C LEU A 414 -50.94 -25.68 -58.13
N PRO A 415 -52.27 -25.61 -58.22
CA PRO A 415 -53.03 -26.33 -59.26
C PRO A 415 -52.74 -25.74 -60.64
N SER A 416 -52.46 -26.65 -61.59
CA SER A 416 -52.31 -26.40 -63.01
C SER A 416 -53.67 -26.06 -63.64
N THR A 417 -53.81 -24.80 -64.12
CA THR A 417 -54.96 -24.44 -64.96
C THR A 417 -54.48 -24.09 -66.38
N GLU A 418 -54.80 -25.01 -67.29
CA GLU A 418 -54.96 -24.96 -68.73
C GLU A 418 -53.84 -24.58 -69.70
N ARG A 419 -53.37 -25.60 -70.37
CA ARG A 419 -52.95 -25.70 -71.78
C ARG A 419 -51.85 -24.78 -72.32
N GLY A 420 -50.73 -25.41 -72.48
CA GLY A 420 -49.61 -25.05 -73.32
C GLY A 420 -48.31 -25.49 -72.66
N ASP A 421 -47.65 -26.52 -73.16
CA ASP A 421 -46.38 -27.11 -72.73
C ASP A 421 -46.11 -27.09 -71.23
N GLU A 422 -46.80 -27.94 -70.52
CA GLU A 422 -46.83 -28.02 -69.04
C GLU A 422 -45.46 -28.29 -68.41
N ASN A 423 -44.56 -28.91 -69.15
CA ASN A 423 -43.23 -29.22 -68.66
C ASN A 423 -42.27 -28.04 -68.69
N ASP A 424 -42.34 -27.17 -69.68
CA ASP A 424 -41.41 -25.99 -69.79
C ASP A 424 -41.81 -24.90 -68.83
N GLU A 425 -43.10 -24.69 -68.57
CA GLU A 425 -43.58 -23.71 -67.63
C GLU A 425 -43.29 -24.08 -66.17
N VAL A 426 -43.44 -25.36 -65.83
CA VAL A 426 -43.09 -25.86 -64.49
C VAL A 426 -41.56 -25.81 -64.25
N LEU A 427 -40.78 -26.16 -65.28
CA LEU A 427 -39.32 -26.09 -65.24
C LEU A 427 -38.86 -24.61 -65.11
N PHE A 428 -39.45 -23.70 -65.87
CA PHE A 428 -39.16 -22.27 -65.84
C PHE A 428 -39.51 -21.67 -64.50
N ARG A 429 -40.69 -21.94 -63.94
CA ARG A 429 -41.07 -21.53 -62.58
C ARG A 429 -40.07 -22.04 -61.52
N LYS A 430 -39.69 -23.29 -61.62
CA LYS A 430 -38.76 -23.95 -60.67
C LYS A 430 -37.36 -23.32 -60.74
N VAL A 431 -36.85 -23.11 -61.93
CA VAL A 431 -35.53 -22.46 -62.15
C VAL A 431 -35.54 -20.99 -61.66
N LEU A 432 -36.64 -20.30 -61.90
CA LEU A 432 -36.78 -18.89 -61.55
C LEU A 432 -36.90 -18.68 -60.00
N LEU A 433 -37.75 -19.51 -59.35
CA LEU A 433 -37.86 -19.52 -57.90
C LEU A 433 -36.55 -19.93 -57.26
N GLN A 434 -35.80 -20.84 -57.88
CA GLN A 434 -34.47 -21.22 -57.41
C GLN A 434 -33.46 -20.11 -57.58
N GLN A 435 -33.46 -19.35 -58.70
CA GLN A 435 -32.56 -18.19 -58.91
C GLN A 435 -32.90 -17.04 -57.96
N LEU A 436 -34.17 -16.68 -57.80
CA LEU A 436 -34.61 -15.64 -56.84
C LEU A 436 -34.31 -16.08 -55.41
N GLY A 437 -34.49 -17.34 -55.07
CA GLY A 437 -34.14 -17.91 -53.78
C GLY A 437 -32.62 -17.84 -53.49
N ILE A 438 -31.79 -18.15 -54.46
CA ILE A 438 -30.33 -18.04 -54.38
C ILE A 438 -29.90 -16.57 -54.22
N ILE A 439 -30.46 -15.65 -55.02
CA ILE A 439 -30.17 -14.21 -54.94
C ILE A 439 -30.57 -13.69 -53.57
N ARG A 440 -31.74 -14.09 -53.04
CA ARG A 440 -32.19 -13.70 -51.70
C ARG A 440 -31.29 -14.27 -50.60
N LEU A 441 -30.87 -15.52 -50.70
CA LEU A 441 -29.94 -16.16 -49.76
C LEU A 441 -28.58 -15.44 -49.71
N VAL A 442 -28.06 -15.10 -50.89
CA VAL A 442 -26.75 -14.40 -50.99
C VAL A 442 -26.87 -12.95 -50.59
N ALA A 443 -28.01 -12.29 -50.89
CA ALA A 443 -28.26 -10.92 -50.49
C ALA A 443 -28.51 -10.74 -48.99
N SER A 444 -28.98 -11.77 -48.28
CA SER A 444 -29.23 -11.73 -46.85
C SER A 444 -27.94 -11.76 -45.99
N THR A 445 -26.79 -12.13 -46.55
CA THR A 445 -25.48 -12.17 -45.89
C THR A 445 -24.49 -11.25 -46.60
N PRO A 446 -24.45 -9.95 -46.30
CA PRO A 446 -23.59 -8.98 -46.98
C PRO A 446 -22.12 -9.11 -46.50
N THR A 447 -21.38 -10.06 -47.05
CA THR A 447 -19.92 -10.17 -46.91
C THR A 447 -19.27 -9.93 -48.26
N GLN A 448 -18.00 -9.44 -48.26
CA GLN A 448 -17.21 -9.27 -49.51
C GLN A 448 -17.16 -10.57 -50.33
N GLN A 449 -17.15 -11.73 -49.67
CA GLN A 449 -17.19 -13.03 -50.31
C GLN A 449 -18.49 -13.29 -51.05
N ASN A 450 -19.62 -12.89 -50.49
CA ASN A 450 -20.95 -13.08 -51.11
C ASN A 450 -21.18 -12.13 -52.27
N GLN A 451 -20.62 -10.93 -52.25
CA GLN A 451 -20.59 -10.02 -53.41
C GLN A 451 -19.74 -10.59 -54.56
N ALA A 452 -18.61 -11.23 -54.21
CA ALA A 452 -17.78 -11.92 -55.21
C ALA A 452 -18.49 -13.15 -55.78
N LEU A 453 -19.30 -13.84 -55.00
CA LEU A 453 -20.11 -14.99 -55.44
C LEU A 453 -21.24 -14.56 -56.38
N LEU A 454 -21.94 -13.46 -56.08
CA LEU A 454 -22.92 -12.86 -56.96
C LEU A 454 -22.33 -12.46 -58.31
N LYS A 455 -21.13 -11.86 -58.32
CA LYS A 455 -20.37 -11.57 -59.55
C LYS A 455 -20.02 -12.83 -60.35
N ARG A 456 -19.67 -13.93 -59.68
CA ARG A 456 -19.37 -15.21 -60.33
C ARG A 456 -20.63 -15.88 -60.92
N ILE A 457 -21.78 -15.82 -60.20
CA ILE A 457 -23.04 -16.35 -60.67
C ILE A 457 -23.52 -15.61 -61.92
N SER A 458 -23.36 -14.26 -61.96
CA SER A 458 -23.69 -13.47 -63.13
C SER A 458 -22.79 -13.78 -64.34
N ALA A 459 -21.54 -14.16 -64.13
CA ALA A 459 -20.61 -14.55 -65.17
C ALA A 459 -20.86 -15.94 -65.76
N ILE A 460 -21.53 -16.85 -65.06
CA ILE A 460 -21.83 -18.22 -65.49
C ILE A 460 -23.08 -18.24 -66.39
N SER A 461 -23.94 -17.23 -66.36
CA SER A 461 -25.17 -17.18 -67.16
C SER A 461 -24.99 -16.73 -68.63
N GLY A 462 -23.72 -16.72 -69.14
CA GLY A 462 -23.42 -16.88 -70.60
C GLY A 462 -23.76 -15.72 -71.51
N GLY A 463 -23.89 -14.49 -71.02
CA GLY A 463 -24.03 -13.28 -71.79
C GLY A 463 -23.18 -12.14 -71.21
N GLU A 464 -22.59 -11.24 -71.99
CA GLU A 464 -21.95 -10.02 -71.53
C GLU A 464 -23.00 -9.14 -70.82
N ILE A 465 -23.19 -9.42 -69.53
CA ILE A 465 -23.99 -8.55 -68.64
C ILE A 465 -23.08 -7.43 -68.17
N PRO A 466 -23.41 -6.18 -68.41
CA PRO A 466 -22.65 -5.07 -67.86
C PRO A 466 -22.57 -5.21 -66.33
N THR A 467 -21.39 -4.98 -65.78
CA THR A 467 -21.07 -5.15 -64.35
C THR A 467 -21.93 -4.30 -63.38
N HIS A 468 -22.92 -3.57 -63.90
CA HIS A 468 -23.75 -2.62 -63.15
C HIS A 468 -25.11 -3.15 -62.73
N ASP A 469 -25.64 -4.17 -63.42
CA ASP A 469 -26.97 -4.75 -63.09
C ASP A 469 -26.85 -6.25 -62.88
N LEU A 470 -27.07 -6.68 -61.63
CA LEU A 470 -27.13 -8.08 -61.24
C LEU A 470 -28.39 -8.78 -61.74
N LEU A 471 -29.36 -8.02 -62.19
CA LEU A 471 -30.63 -8.47 -62.73
C LEU A 471 -30.87 -7.83 -64.11
N VAL A 472 -31.25 -8.64 -65.09
CA VAL A 472 -31.72 -8.16 -66.37
C VAL A 472 -33.19 -7.76 -66.23
N TRP A 473 -33.39 -6.49 -65.95
CA TRP A 473 -34.72 -5.93 -65.60
C TRP A 473 -35.79 -6.16 -66.64
N PRO A 474 -35.52 -6.01 -67.98
CA PRO A 474 -36.50 -6.32 -69.01
C PRO A 474 -37.08 -7.73 -68.95
N ASP A 475 -36.26 -8.69 -68.55
CA ASP A 475 -36.68 -10.08 -68.43
C ASP A 475 -37.41 -10.36 -67.09
N LEU A 476 -37.14 -9.55 -66.07
CA LEU A 476 -37.72 -9.73 -64.75
C LEU A 476 -39.12 -9.11 -64.62
N TYR A 477 -39.41 -8.03 -65.31
CA TYR A 477 -40.74 -7.39 -65.24
C TYR A 477 -41.89 -8.30 -65.66
N PRO A 478 -41.82 -9.07 -66.78
CA PRO A 478 -42.86 -10.05 -67.13
C PRO A 478 -43.04 -11.14 -66.07
N VAL A 479 -41.98 -11.47 -65.39
CA VAL A 479 -42.01 -12.50 -64.34
C VAL A 479 -42.71 -11.98 -63.09
N ILE A 480 -42.40 -10.73 -62.67
CA ILE A 480 -43.07 -10.04 -61.56
C ILE A 480 -44.59 -9.94 -61.87
N ASP A 481 -44.97 -9.61 -63.09
CA ASP A 481 -46.35 -9.52 -63.50
C ASP A 481 -47.07 -10.90 -63.40
N ARG A 482 -46.37 -11.94 -63.82
CA ARG A 482 -46.94 -13.27 -63.78
C ARG A 482 -47.07 -13.85 -62.35
N LEU A 483 -46.10 -13.57 -61.49
CA LEU A 483 -46.06 -14.05 -60.09
C LEU A 483 -46.92 -13.23 -59.15
N TYR A 484 -47.04 -11.92 -59.39
CA TYR A 484 -47.67 -10.98 -58.46
C TYR A 484 -48.83 -10.21 -59.07
N ASN A 485 -49.71 -10.93 -59.78
CA ASN A 485 -51.00 -10.41 -60.31
C ASN A 485 -50.83 -9.08 -61.07
N GLN A 486 -49.98 -9.09 -62.12
CA GLN A 486 -49.70 -7.94 -63.01
C GLN A 486 -49.23 -6.70 -62.28
N PHE A 487 -48.47 -6.90 -61.22
CA PHE A 487 -47.97 -5.82 -60.34
C PHE A 487 -47.18 -4.73 -61.11
N TYR A 488 -46.23 -5.16 -61.96
CA TYR A 488 -45.43 -4.19 -62.75
C TYR A 488 -46.29 -3.44 -63.74
N THR A 489 -47.21 -4.11 -64.46
CA THR A 489 -48.13 -3.45 -65.41
C THR A 489 -49.05 -2.46 -64.71
N ARG A 490 -49.61 -2.81 -63.55
CA ARG A 490 -50.41 -1.89 -62.72
C ARG A 490 -49.58 -0.70 -62.18
N LEU A 491 -48.41 -0.98 -61.67
CA LEU A 491 -47.48 0.06 -61.18
C LEU A 491 -47.15 1.07 -62.29
N MET A 492 -46.86 0.60 -63.50
CA MET A 492 -46.54 1.44 -64.64
C MET A 492 -47.74 2.17 -65.18
N HIS A 493 -48.93 1.58 -65.19
CA HIS A 493 -50.15 2.22 -65.61
C HIS A 493 -50.55 3.41 -64.69
N HIS A 494 -50.48 3.22 -63.38
CA HIS A 494 -50.91 4.25 -62.42
C HIS A 494 -49.82 5.27 -62.07
N TYR A 495 -48.54 4.80 -62.01
CA TYR A 495 -47.44 5.64 -61.45
C TYR A 495 -46.21 5.72 -62.35
N GLY A 496 -46.22 5.15 -63.54
CA GLY A 496 -45.05 5.07 -64.45
C GLY A 496 -44.46 6.43 -64.80
N ASN A 497 -45.28 7.49 -64.90
CA ASN A 497 -44.83 8.85 -65.18
C ASN A 497 -44.23 9.58 -63.95
N LEU A 498 -44.41 9.04 -62.73
CA LEU A 498 -43.98 9.64 -61.47
C LEU A 498 -42.70 9.01 -60.94
N LEU A 499 -42.50 7.73 -61.24
CA LEU A 499 -41.38 6.93 -60.71
C LEU A 499 -40.22 6.90 -61.70
N THR A 500 -39.04 6.99 -61.18
CA THR A 500 -37.81 6.72 -61.97
C THR A 500 -37.63 5.20 -62.12
N GLU A 501 -36.90 4.79 -63.16
CA GLU A 501 -36.61 3.37 -63.39
C GLU A 501 -36.05 2.66 -62.12
N LYS A 502 -35.14 3.30 -61.38
CA LYS A 502 -34.58 2.74 -60.13
C LYS A 502 -35.60 2.64 -59.01
N GLU A 503 -36.58 3.54 -58.95
CA GLU A 503 -37.68 3.48 -57.99
C GLU A 503 -38.67 2.37 -58.34
N THR A 504 -38.95 2.18 -59.64
CA THR A 504 -39.75 1.03 -60.15
C THR A 504 -39.09 -0.30 -59.82
N GLN A 505 -37.79 -0.43 -60.06
CA GLN A 505 -37.01 -1.59 -59.69
C GLN A 505 -37.11 -1.91 -58.18
N ILE A 506 -37.03 -0.90 -57.32
CA ILE A 506 -37.19 -1.05 -55.87
C ILE A 506 -38.59 -1.50 -55.49
N CYS A 507 -39.65 -0.95 -56.15
CA CYS A 507 -41.03 -1.43 -55.93
C CYS A 507 -41.20 -2.89 -56.31
N CYS A 508 -40.64 -3.34 -57.44
CA CYS A 508 -40.67 -4.72 -57.88
C CYS A 508 -39.97 -5.67 -56.89
N LEU A 509 -38.81 -5.26 -56.36
CA LEU A 509 -38.10 -6.05 -55.33
C LEU A 509 -38.85 -6.10 -53.99
N LEU A 510 -39.47 -4.96 -53.59
CA LEU A 510 -40.33 -4.92 -52.40
C LEU A 510 -41.54 -5.87 -52.56
N CYS A 511 -42.20 -5.84 -53.73
CA CYS A 511 -43.28 -6.76 -54.05
C CYS A 511 -42.87 -8.20 -53.97
N ALA A 512 -41.66 -8.51 -54.42
CA ALA A 512 -41.06 -9.86 -54.29
C ALA A 512 -40.60 -10.19 -52.85
N GLY A 513 -40.84 -9.32 -51.86
CA GLY A 513 -40.57 -9.52 -50.43
C GLY A 513 -39.13 -9.32 -50.01
N PHE A 514 -38.31 -8.59 -50.80
CA PHE A 514 -36.92 -8.25 -50.40
C PHE A 514 -36.91 -7.17 -49.33
N SER A 515 -36.10 -7.36 -48.28
CA SER A 515 -35.84 -6.35 -47.26
C SER A 515 -34.97 -5.19 -47.77
N THR A 516 -35.00 -4.06 -47.12
CA THR A 516 -34.18 -2.89 -47.49
C THR A 516 -32.68 -3.22 -47.58
N LYS A 517 -32.17 -4.13 -46.73
CA LYS A 517 -30.79 -4.61 -46.78
C LYS A 517 -30.50 -5.46 -48.00
N GLU A 518 -31.41 -6.39 -48.32
CA GLU A 518 -31.31 -7.26 -49.50
C GLU A 518 -31.37 -6.42 -50.78
N ILE A 519 -32.28 -5.45 -50.85
CA ILE A 519 -32.39 -4.53 -51.99
C ILE A 519 -31.08 -3.74 -52.14
N SER A 520 -30.48 -3.28 -51.06
CA SER A 520 -29.20 -2.55 -51.13
C SER A 520 -28.07 -3.38 -51.75
N VAL A 521 -28.03 -4.68 -51.45
CA VAL A 521 -27.03 -5.61 -52.02
C VAL A 521 -27.33 -5.88 -53.49
N VAL A 522 -28.57 -6.19 -53.82
CA VAL A 522 -29.00 -6.53 -55.21
C VAL A 522 -28.83 -5.34 -56.15
N THR A 523 -29.17 -4.14 -55.70
CA THR A 523 -29.04 -2.92 -56.51
C THR A 523 -27.67 -2.26 -56.41
N GLN A 524 -26.74 -2.83 -55.62
CA GLN A 524 -25.39 -2.29 -55.36
C GLN A 524 -25.39 -0.84 -54.80
N GLN A 525 -26.42 -0.49 -54.02
CA GLN A 525 -26.59 0.81 -53.40
C GLN A 525 -26.42 0.66 -51.88
N THR A 526 -26.18 1.81 -51.16
CA THR A 526 -26.18 1.75 -49.71
C THR A 526 -27.59 1.64 -49.14
N SER A 527 -27.76 0.99 -47.98
CA SER A 527 -29.06 0.92 -47.30
C SER A 527 -29.65 2.33 -47.05
N ALA A 528 -28.80 3.32 -46.76
CA ALA A 528 -29.23 4.73 -46.61
C ALA A 528 -29.86 5.24 -47.92
N THR A 529 -29.27 4.97 -49.10
CA THR A 529 -29.76 5.36 -50.37
C THR A 529 -31.12 4.69 -50.66
N ILE A 530 -31.28 3.42 -50.30
CA ILE A 530 -32.57 2.74 -50.46
C ILE A 530 -33.65 3.33 -49.56
N TYR A 531 -33.33 3.71 -48.30
CA TYR A 531 -34.27 4.42 -47.43
C TYR A 531 -34.73 5.76 -48.02
N VAL A 532 -33.79 6.56 -48.55
CA VAL A 532 -34.12 7.85 -49.21
C VAL A 532 -35.05 7.62 -50.40
N ARG A 533 -34.77 6.57 -51.24
CA ARG A 533 -35.61 6.22 -52.39
C ARG A 533 -37.01 5.73 -51.98
N LYS A 534 -37.12 4.94 -50.93
CA LYS A 534 -38.41 4.50 -50.36
C LYS A 534 -39.23 5.71 -49.89
N THR A 535 -38.58 6.68 -49.26
CA THR A 535 -39.24 7.95 -48.85
C THR A 535 -39.67 8.77 -50.07
N SER A 536 -38.87 8.82 -51.14
CA SER A 536 -39.20 9.44 -52.41
C SER A 536 -40.40 8.79 -53.06
N ILE A 537 -40.40 7.45 -53.15
CA ILE A 537 -41.51 6.65 -53.67
C ILE A 537 -42.82 6.96 -52.92
N ARG A 538 -42.79 6.92 -51.56
CA ARG A 538 -43.96 7.25 -50.73
C ARG A 538 -44.56 8.64 -51.06
N LYS A 539 -43.70 9.65 -51.19
CA LYS A 539 -44.11 11.02 -51.53
C LYS A 539 -44.72 11.10 -52.93
N LYS A 540 -44.13 10.41 -53.91
CA LYS A 540 -44.56 10.48 -55.30
C LYS A 540 -45.89 9.77 -55.55
N ILE A 541 -46.12 8.64 -54.90
CA ILE A 541 -47.34 7.85 -55.06
C ILE A 541 -48.41 8.14 -54.00
N GLY A 542 -48.11 9.04 -53.01
CA GLY A 542 -49.10 9.49 -52.04
C GLY A 542 -49.41 8.47 -50.94
N VAL A 543 -48.48 7.61 -50.55
CA VAL A 543 -48.68 6.60 -49.46
C VAL A 543 -48.76 7.32 -48.11
N PRO A 544 -49.82 7.14 -47.31
CA PRO A 544 -49.96 7.71 -45.97
C PRO A 544 -48.82 7.25 -45.02
N GLU A 545 -48.54 8.08 -43.97
CA GLU A 545 -47.57 7.70 -42.93
C GLU A 545 -48.05 6.41 -42.21
N GLY A 546 -47.16 5.42 -42.14
CA GLY A 546 -47.44 4.16 -41.46
C GLY A 546 -47.93 3.02 -42.34
N GLU A 547 -48.39 3.27 -43.57
CA GLU A 547 -48.84 2.24 -44.50
C GLU A 547 -47.71 1.61 -45.30
N ASP A 548 -47.83 0.32 -45.64
CA ASP A 548 -46.86 -0.37 -46.50
C ASP A 548 -47.03 0.06 -47.98
N ILE A 549 -45.87 0.35 -48.64
CA ILE A 549 -45.85 0.78 -50.04
C ILE A 549 -46.51 -0.22 -50.96
N ILE A 550 -46.26 -1.52 -50.77
CA ILE A 550 -46.77 -2.57 -51.66
C ILE A 550 -48.23 -2.84 -51.39
N ALA A 551 -48.66 -2.80 -50.12
CA ALA A 551 -50.07 -2.92 -49.78
C ALA A 551 -50.88 -1.79 -50.43
N PHE A 552 -50.38 -0.55 -50.38
CA PHE A 552 -51.05 0.62 -51.03
C PHE A 552 -51.15 0.46 -52.54
N ILE A 553 -50.05 0.06 -53.22
CA ILE A 553 -50.09 -0.14 -54.70
C ILE A 553 -51.04 -1.28 -55.09
N ASN A 554 -51.20 -2.29 -54.24
CA ASN A 554 -52.08 -3.45 -54.55
C ASN A 554 -53.58 -3.14 -54.38
N VAL A 555 -53.95 -2.08 -53.68
CA VAL A 555 -55.35 -1.64 -53.48
C VAL A 555 -55.84 -0.80 -54.65
N VAL A 556 -54.95 -0.14 -55.36
CA VAL A 556 -55.22 0.65 -56.56
C VAL A 556 -55.13 -0.19 -57.81
#